data_f492ee491db8602d0f78622dfecb611b
#
_entry.id   f492ee491db8602d0f78622dfecb611b
#
_cell.length_a   1.000
_cell.length_b   1.000
_cell.length_c   1.000
_cell.angle_alpha   90.00
_cell.angle_beta   90.00
_cell.angle_gamma   90.00
#
_symmetry.space_group_name_H-M   'P 1'
#
loop_
_entity.id
_entity.type
_entity.pdbx_description
1 polymer ?
#
loop_
_entity_poly.entity_id
_entity_poly.type
_entity_poly.pdbx_seq_one_letter_code
_entity_poly.pdbx_strand_id
1 'polypeptide(L)'
;EVSKVLYPALEVDPGYALWKRDFKGASGLFGVRMRGMSRAAEDAFFNHLNLFKMGSSWGGYESLIVPAWPLPQRSRRSLDKNESLLRVHAGLEDPADLIDDLNAAFVRMRRAV
;
A
#
# COMPACT_ATOMS: atom_id res chain seq x y z
N GLU A 1 4.46 5.99 -10.44
CA GLU A 1 3.69 4.75 -10.21
C GLU A 1 2.68 4.94 -9.08
N VAL A 2 3.13 5.43 -7.92
CA VAL A 2 2.25 5.78 -6.81
C VAL A 2 1.53 7.08 -7.13
N SER A 3 0.19 7.04 -7.14
CA SER A 3 -0.62 8.24 -7.34
C SER A 3 -1.02 8.89 -6.02
N LYS A 4 -1.22 8.08 -4.97
CA LYS A 4 -1.62 8.57 -3.65
C LYS A 4 -1.31 7.56 -2.55
N VAL A 5 -0.89 8.06 -1.39
CA VAL A 5 -0.86 7.30 -0.13
C VAL A 5 -2.08 7.69 0.70
N LEU A 6 -2.86 6.71 1.12
CA LEU A 6 -4.07 6.88 1.93
C LEU A 6 -3.72 6.66 3.40
N TYR A 7 -3.38 7.73 4.08
CA TYR A 7 -2.94 7.67 5.48
C TYR A 7 -3.22 9.01 6.17
N PRO A 8 -4.22 9.08 7.08
CA PRO A 8 -4.67 10.33 7.67
C PRO A 8 -3.60 11.09 8.46
N ALA A 9 -2.54 10.40 8.91
CA ALA A 9 -1.42 11.05 9.60
C ALA A 9 -0.49 11.86 8.68
N LEU A 10 -0.67 11.79 7.37
CA LEU A 10 0.05 12.65 6.42
C LEU A 10 -0.67 13.99 6.25
N GLU A 11 0.09 15.09 6.27
CA GLU A 11 -0.46 16.45 6.15
C GLU A 11 -1.26 16.68 4.86
N VAL A 12 -0.90 15.97 3.79
CA VAL A 12 -1.59 16.03 2.49
C VAL A 12 -2.88 15.22 2.44
N ASP A 13 -3.17 14.40 3.45
CA ASP A 13 -4.40 13.61 3.50
C ASP A 13 -5.58 14.50 3.86
N PRO A 14 -6.73 14.39 3.16
CA PRO A 14 -7.93 15.17 3.48
C PRO A 14 -8.44 14.99 4.91
N GLY A 15 -8.15 13.84 5.53
CA GLY A 15 -8.52 13.52 6.91
C GLY A 15 -7.53 13.99 7.97
N TYR A 16 -6.42 14.63 7.59
CA TYR A 16 -5.34 14.98 8.52
C TYR A 16 -5.80 15.86 9.69
N ALA A 17 -6.61 16.88 9.42
CA ALA A 17 -7.10 17.78 10.47
C ALA A 17 -7.95 17.04 11.52
N LEU A 18 -8.79 16.11 11.09
CA LEU A 18 -9.59 15.28 12.00
C LEU A 18 -8.71 14.29 12.77
N TRP A 19 -7.76 13.66 12.09
CA TRP A 19 -6.80 12.78 12.75
C TRP A 19 -5.99 13.51 13.82
N LYS A 20 -5.44 14.68 13.50
CA LYS A 20 -4.66 15.49 14.43
C LYS A 20 -5.47 15.94 15.64
N ARG A 21 -6.75 16.24 15.44
CA ARG A 21 -7.67 16.63 16.52
C ARG A 21 -8.01 15.46 17.46
N ASP A 22 -8.27 14.27 16.90
CA ASP A 22 -8.93 13.18 17.61
C ASP A 22 -7.98 12.03 17.99
N PHE A 23 -6.81 11.91 17.37
CA PHE A 23 -5.88 10.81 17.56
C PHE A 23 -4.53 11.28 18.09
N LYS A 24 -3.90 10.46 18.93
CA LYS A 24 -2.55 10.73 19.50
C LYS A 24 -1.43 10.01 18.76
N GLY A 25 -1.74 9.10 17.88
CA GLY A 25 -0.77 8.32 17.15
C GLY A 25 -1.35 7.68 15.90
N ALA A 26 -0.54 6.92 15.20
CA ALA A 26 -0.92 6.26 13.97
C ALA A 26 -0.37 4.84 13.93
N SER A 27 -0.99 3.98 13.14
CA SER A 27 -0.58 2.59 12.96
C SER A 27 0.28 2.39 11.71
N GLY A 28 0.83 1.19 11.54
CA GLY A 28 1.52 0.79 10.33
C GLY A 28 0.60 0.41 9.16
N LEU A 29 -0.70 0.57 9.28
CA LEU A 29 -1.69 0.19 8.26
C LEU A 29 -2.07 1.39 7.38
N PHE A 30 -1.86 1.27 6.08
CA PHE A 30 -2.19 2.32 5.12
C PHE A 30 -2.51 1.77 3.73
N GLY A 31 -3.13 2.59 2.90
CA GLY A 31 -3.43 2.27 1.51
C GLY A 31 -2.51 3.00 0.55
N VAL A 32 -2.26 2.38 -0.60
CA VAL A 32 -1.48 2.98 -1.69
C VAL A 32 -2.25 2.83 -2.99
N ARG A 33 -2.53 3.95 -3.66
CA ARG A 33 -3.05 3.93 -5.02
C ARG A 33 -1.90 3.90 -6.01
N MET A 34 -1.96 2.93 -6.92
CA MET A 34 -0.99 2.73 -7.98
C MET A 34 -1.62 3.07 -9.32
N ARG A 35 -0.89 3.78 -10.16
CA ARG A 35 -1.31 4.01 -11.55
C ARG A 35 -1.10 2.72 -12.34
N GLY A 36 -2.13 2.34 -13.09
CA GLY A 36 -2.15 1.32 -14.14
C GLY A 36 -1.10 0.23 -14.08
N MET A 37 -1.27 -0.76 -13.22
CA MET A 37 -0.41 -1.94 -13.23
C MET A 37 -0.96 -2.96 -14.21
N SER A 38 -0.14 -3.37 -15.18
CA SER A 38 -0.43 -4.56 -15.96
C SER A 38 -0.34 -5.81 -15.07
N ARG A 39 -0.93 -6.92 -15.49
CA ARG A 39 -0.82 -8.18 -14.74
C ARG A 39 0.63 -8.61 -14.55
N ALA A 40 1.47 -8.46 -15.59
CA ALA A 40 2.88 -8.79 -15.51
C ALA A 40 3.63 -7.89 -14.51
N ALA A 41 3.31 -6.60 -14.47
CA ALA A 41 3.89 -5.66 -13.52
C ALA A 41 3.47 -5.99 -12.08
N GLU A 42 2.20 -6.35 -11.87
CA GLU A 42 1.69 -6.80 -10.58
C GLU A 42 2.41 -8.06 -10.08
N ASP A 43 2.51 -9.09 -10.94
CA ASP A 43 3.22 -10.33 -10.61
C ASP A 43 4.70 -10.07 -10.29
N ALA A 44 5.37 -9.20 -11.06
CA ALA A 44 6.77 -8.82 -10.81
C ALA A 44 6.96 -8.03 -9.51
N PHE A 45 5.97 -7.24 -9.11
CA PHE A 45 6.00 -6.53 -7.84
C PHE A 45 5.90 -7.49 -6.65
N PHE A 46 4.89 -8.38 -6.65
CA PHE A 46 4.56 -9.19 -5.48
C PHE A 46 5.41 -10.45 -5.32
N ASN A 47 5.78 -11.12 -6.43
CA ASN A 47 6.35 -12.48 -6.35
C ASN A 47 7.77 -12.56 -5.76
N HIS A 48 8.46 -11.44 -5.60
CA HIS A 48 9.86 -11.43 -5.14
C HIS A 48 10.11 -10.47 -3.97
N LEU A 49 9.07 -10.14 -3.20
CA LEU A 49 9.23 -9.43 -1.95
C LEU A 49 9.90 -10.34 -0.92
N ASN A 50 10.88 -9.81 -0.20
CA ASN A 50 11.64 -10.55 0.81
C ASN A 50 11.05 -10.41 2.21
N LEU A 51 10.73 -9.19 2.61
CA LEU A 51 10.22 -8.87 3.94
C LEU A 51 8.71 -8.78 3.98
N PHE A 52 8.13 -8.04 3.04
CA PHE A 52 6.67 -8.02 2.91
C PHE A 52 6.16 -9.38 2.42
N LYS A 53 5.24 -9.95 3.17
CA LYS A 53 4.54 -11.17 2.77
C LYS A 53 3.13 -10.85 2.30
N MET A 54 2.60 -11.67 1.40
CA MET A 54 1.20 -11.59 1.01
C MET A 54 0.33 -12.19 2.10
N GLY A 55 -0.57 -11.40 2.65
CA GLY A 55 -1.47 -11.85 3.70
C GLY A 55 -2.55 -10.84 4.00
N SER A 56 -3.73 -11.33 4.38
CA SER A 56 -4.91 -10.52 4.67
C SER A 56 -4.92 -9.96 6.11
N SER A 57 -4.09 -10.48 7.00
CA SER A 57 -3.96 -9.99 8.38
C SER A 57 -3.24 -8.64 8.44
N TRP A 58 -3.25 -8.01 9.59
CA TRP A 58 -2.55 -6.76 9.87
C TRP A 58 -2.44 -6.53 11.39
N GLY A 59 -1.58 -5.61 11.79
CA GLY A 59 -1.42 -5.23 13.21
C GLY A 59 -0.44 -6.11 13.99
N GLY A 60 0.12 -7.15 13.37
CA GLY A 60 1.16 -7.98 13.96
C GLY A 60 2.58 -7.46 13.71
N TYR A 61 3.57 -8.26 14.08
CA TYR A 61 4.99 -7.92 13.90
C TYR A 61 5.46 -8.08 12.45
N GLU A 62 4.76 -8.88 11.64
CA GLU A 62 5.10 -9.14 10.25
C GLU A 62 4.57 -8.04 9.33
N SER A 63 5.40 -7.54 8.43
CA SER A 63 4.97 -6.67 7.35
C SER A 63 4.21 -7.46 6.29
N LEU A 64 3.02 -6.95 5.93
CA LEU A 64 2.12 -7.58 4.98
C LEU A 64 1.67 -6.59 3.91
N ILE A 65 1.50 -7.08 2.69
CA ILE A 65 1.01 -6.30 1.56
C ILE A 65 0.06 -7.15 0.72
N VAL A 66 -1.07 -6.57 0.34
CA VAL A 66 -2.03 -7.26 -0.55
C VAL A 66 -2.65 -6.28 -1.52
N PRO A 67 -2.97 -6.71 -2.75
CA PRO A 67 -3.86 -5.94 -3.61
C PRO A 67 -5.24 -5.88 -2.96
N ALA A 68 -5.77 -4.65 -2.82
CA ALA A 68 -7.09 -4.42 -2.26
C ALA A 68 -8.07 -4.18 -3.42
N TRP A 69 -8.73 -5.23 -3.84
CA TRP A 69 -9.76 -5.13 -4.87
C TRP A 69 -10.95 -4.36 -4.32
N PRO A 70 -11.49 -3.37 -5.07
CA PRO A 70 -12.72 -2.73 -4.67
C PRO A 70 -13.82 -3.79 -4.55
N LEU A 71 -14.35 -3.95 -3.36
CA LEU A 71 -15.46 -4.89 -3.13
C LEU A 71 -16.66 -4.46 -4.01
N PRO A 72 -17.27 -5.40 -4.75
CA PRO A 72 -18.40 -5.10 -5.63
C PRO A 72 -19.57 -4.40 -4.92
N GLN A 73 -19.69 -4.62 -3.61
CA GLN A 73 -20.75 -4.09 -2.77
C GLN A 73 -20.59 -2.62 -2.35
N ARG A 74 -19.46 -1.97 -2.68
CA ARG A 74 -19.30 -0.56 -2.35
C ARG A 74 -20.16 0.31 -3.28
N SER A 75 -21.08 1.07 -2.70
CA SER A 75 -21.92 2.02 -3.43
C SER A 75 -21.15 3.24 -3.95
N ARG A 76 -20.00 3.56 -3.35
CA ARG A 76 -19.10 4.64 -3.79
C ARG A 76 -17.75 4.06 -4.17
N ARG A 77 -17.39 4.21 -5.44
CA ARG A 77 -16.06 3.88 -5.97
C ARG A 77 -15.26 5.16 -6.10
N SER A 78 -14.15 5.23 -5.39
CA SER A 78 -13.21 6.37 -5.47
C SER A 78 -11.96 6.06 -6.29
N LEU A 79 -11.89 4.88 -6.90
CA LEU A 79 -10.79 4.46 -7.77
C LEU A 79 -11.18 4.65 -9.23
N ASP A 80 -10.29 5.26 -9.99
CA ASP A 80 -10.39 5.25 -11.44
C ASP A 80 -10.18 3.83 -11.98
N LYS A 81 -10.76 3.55 -13.16
CA LYS A 81 -10.67 2.22 -13.79
C LYS A 81 -9.22 1.75 -14.04
N ASN A 82 -8.29 2.70 -14.09
CA ASN A 82 -6.87 2.46 -14.36
C ASN A 82 -5.99 2.52 -13.09
N GLU A 83 -6.59 2.55 -11.91
CA GLU A 83 -5.86 2.53 -10.64
C GLU A 83 -6.01 1.19 -9.93
N SER A 84 -4.93 0.75 -9.31
CA SER A 84 -4.91 -0.37 -8.37
C SER A 84 -4.76 0.15 -6.96
N LEU A 85 -5.36 -0.52 -5.99
CA LEU A 85 -5.23 -0.20 -4.58
C LEU A 85 -4.46 -1.31 -3.88
N LEU A 86 -3.42 -0.94 -3.16
CA LEU A 86 -2.68 -1.83 -2.27
C LEU A 86 -3.03 -1.50 -0.82
N ARG A 87 -3.16 -2.51 0.01
CA ARG A 87 -3.17 -2.37 1.45
C ARG A 87 -1.82 -2.81 2.00
N VAL A 88 -1.16 -1.93 2.74
CA VAL A 88 0.16 -2.16 3.33
C VAL A 88 0.02 -2.13 4.84
N HIS A 89 0.62 -3.11 5.50
CA HIS A 89 0.90 -3.09 6.93
C HIS A 89 2.40 -3.18 7.15
N ALA A 90 2.99 -2.11 7.70
CA ALA A 90 4.38 -2.11 8.14
C ALA A 90 4.45 -2.70 9.55
N GLY A 91 5.19 -3.80 9.70
CA GLY A 91 5.41 -4.48 10.96
C GLY A 91 6.58 -3.89 11.76
N LEU A 92 7.31 -4.75 12.44
CA LEU A 92 8.40 -4.35 13.34
C LEU A 92 9.82 -4.55 12.74
N GLU A 93 9.93 -4.87 11.46
CA GLU A 93 11.21 -4.92 10.77
C GLU A 93 11.82 -3.51 10.64
N ASP A 94 13.11 -3.43 10.41
CA ASP A 94 13.80 -2.16 10.22
C ASP A 94 13.17 -1.38 9.04
N PRO A 95 12.76 -0.11 9.24
CA PRO A 95 12.14 0.68 8.19
C PRO A 95 13.00 0.84 6.93
N ALA A 96 14.33 0.92 7.08
CA ALA A 96 15.24 1.03 5.93
C ALA A 96 15.18 -0.24 5.08
N ASP A 97 15.15 -1.42 5.70
CA ASP A 97 15.04 -2.70 5.02
C ASP A 97 13.69 -2.86 4.31
N LEU A 98 12.60 -2.39 4.92
CA LEU A 98 11.27 -2.38 4.30
C LEU A 98 11.23 -1.44 3.06
N ILE A 99 11.87 -0.29 3.13
CA ILE A 99 11.98 0.64 2.02
C ILE A 99 12.79 0.01 0.88
N ASP A 100 13.89 -0.66 1.18
CA ASP A 100 14.72 -1.33 0.18
C ASP A 100 13.97 -2.48 -0.50
N ASP A 101 13.20 -3.27 0.24
CA ASP A 101 12.36 -4.32 -0.33
C ASP A 101 11.31 -3.77 -1.31
N LEU A 102 10.64 -2.67 -0.96
CA LEU A 102 9.70 -1.99 -1.85
C LEU A 102 10.40 -1.35 -3.06
N ASN A 103 11.55 -0.73 -2.87
CA ASN A 103 12.33 -0.16 -3.98
C ASN A 103 12.72 -1.22 -5.00
N ALA A 104 13.18 -2.37 -4.54
CA ALA A 104 13.47 -3.52 -5.41
C ALA A 104 12.22 -4.01 -6.16
N ALA A 105 11.06 -4.04 -5.50
CA ALA A 105 9.79 -4.41 -6.13
C ALA A 105 9.40 -3.40 -7.22
N PHE A 106 9.54 -2.10 -6.98
CA PHE A 106 9.27 -1.07 -7.99
C PHE A 106 10.20 -1.18 -9.20
N VAL A 107 11.47 -1.51 -9.00
CA VAL A 107 12.43 -1.73 -10.10
C VAL A 107 11.98 -2.92 -10.96
N ARG A 108 11.60 -4.04 -10.35
CA ARG A 108 11.09 -5.22 -11.06
C ARG A 108 9.83 -4.90 -11.85
N MET A 109 8.90 -4.21 -11.22
CA MET A 109 7.64 -3.77 -11.83
C MET A 109 7.86 -2.97 -13.12
N ARG A 110 8.78 -1.98 -13.08
CA ARG A 110 9.09 -1.13 -14.25
C ARG A 110 9.68 -1.93 -15.42
N ARG A 111 10.42 -2.99 -15.13
CA ARG A 111 11.03 -3.83 -16.16
C ARG A 111 10.07 -4.82 -16.79
N ALA A 112 8.96 -5.08 -16.14
CA ALA A 112 7.96 -6.06 -16.57
C ALA A 112 6.86 -5.47 -17.48
N VAL A 113 6.97 -4.22 -17.85
CA VAL A 113 5.98 -3.52 -18.70
C VAL A 113 6.13 -3.90 -20.16
#